data_a2b4b450af0c9341d3cc5bc08055fc85
#
_entry.id   a2b4b450af0c9341d3cc5bc08055fc85
#
_cell.length_a   1.000
_cell.length_b   1.000
_cell.length_c   1.000
_cell.angle_alpha   90.00
_cell.angle_beta   90.00
_cell.angle_gamma   90.00
#
_symmetry.space_group_name_H-M   'P 1'
#
loop_
_entity.id
_entity.type
_entity.pdbx_description
1 polymer ?
#
loop_
_entity_poly.entity_id
_entity_poly.type
_entity_poly.pdbx_seq_one_letter_code
_entity_poly.pdbx_strand_id
1 'polypeptide(L)'
;MNVNVRNLREDDLDDADTILRLSFGTFMGLDDPMSFFGDSDFVRSRYTTDPNSAFAIEIDGNLVGSNFVTDWGSVGFFGPLSIHPTYWNKGIAKHLIIPVLERLAKLEIQYAGLFTFAQSPKHVYLYQKYDFWPRFLTSIMTKTITEKNDEKRLELSQKHEKPHDVRFTEIRNDVKSLVLDDCKYLTNGIFPGLDLQKEILAVDSQKLGDTILLYDPSGNKLTGIAICHYGKGTEAGSNVCYIKFAAISTNNNSQSNFVRMLNSVESMALEKGICKITAGSNMERHLAYKAMINYGFKSEFQGVSMHKGNKQGYNTPSTFIIDDWR
;
A
#
# COMPACT_ATOMS: atom_id res chain seq x y z
N MET A 1 -17.92 -21.71 23.12
CA MET A 1 -17.32 -20.93 22.02
C MET A 1 -16.00 -21.60 21.67
N ASN A 2 -16.00 -22.41 20.63
CA ASN A 2 -14.79 -23.09 20.15
C ASN A 2 -14.12 -22.15 19.13
N VAL A 3 -12.93 -21.61 19.49
CA VAL A 3 -12.16 -20.67 18.65
C VAL A 3 -11.08 -21.48 17.94
N ASN A 4 -11.08 -21.42 16.61
CA ASN A 4 -10.09 -22.04 15.75
C ASN A 4 -9.39 -20.99 14.88
N VAL A 5 -8.06 -21.00 14.82
CA VAL A 5 -7.26 -20.12 13.96
C VAL A 5 -6.49 -20.99 12.96
N ARG A 6 -6.59 -20.60 11.69
CA ARG A 6 -5.97 -21.31 10.57
C ARG A 6 -5.55 -20.36 9.45
N ASN A 7 -4.88 -20.87 8.43
CA ASN A 7 -4.74 -20.13 7.20
C ASN A 7 -6.11 -19.92 6.52
N LEU A 8 -6.28 -18.77 5.90
CA LEU A 8 -7.42 -18.50 5.04
C LEU A 8 -7.38 -19.46 3.85
N ARG A 9 -8.55 -19.88 3.37
CA ARG A 9 -8.71 -20.75 2.19
C ARG A 9 -9.35 -19.98 1.06
N GLU A 10 -9.24 -20.49 -0.15
CA GLU A 10 -9.86 -19.87 -1.33
C GLU A 10 -11.39 -19.78 -1.18
N ASP A 11 -12.01 -20.81 -0.62
CA ASP A 11 -13.47 -20.86 -0.37
C ASP A 11 -13.95 -19.84 0.70
N ASP A 12 -13.03 -19.27 1.50
CA ASP A 12 -13.36 -18.27 2.52
C ASP A 12 -13.39 -16.84 1.96
N LEU A 13 -12.90 -16.58 0.75
CA LEU A 13 -12.60 -15.23 0.27
C LEU A 13 -13.82 -14.32 0.18
N ASP A 14 -14.97 -14.84 -0.23
CA ASP A 14 -16.22 -14.06 -0.29
C ASP A 14 -16.71 -13.68 1.10
N ASP A 15 -16.68 -14.61 2.04
CA ASP A 15 -17.07 -14.36 3.44
C ASP A 15 -16.08 -13.40 4.11
N ALA A 16 -14.77 -13.54 3.84
CA ALA A 16 -13.75 -12.66 4.40
C ALA A 16 -13.91 -11.22 3.88
N ASP A 17 -14.21 -11.00 2.58
CA ASP A 17 -14.50 -9.68 2.03
C ASP A 17 -15.80 -9.09 2.64
N THR A 18 -16.84 -9.91 2.77
CA THR A 18 -18.08 -9.52 3.43
C THR A 18 -17.83 -9.06 4.88
N ILE A 19 -17.06 -9.84 5.65
CA ILE A 19 -16.72 -9.49 7.04
C ILE A 19 -15.87 -8.22 7.09
N LEU A 20 -14.94 -8.06 6.16
CA LEU A 20 -14.11 -6.85 6.06
C LEU A 20 -14.99 -5.61 5.87
N ARG A 21 -15.90 -5.63 4.90
CA ARG A 21 -16.81 -4.51 4.61
C ARG A 21 -17.71 -4.21 5.80
N LEU A 22 -18.39 -5.22 6.36
CA LEU A 22 -19.24 -5.08 7.54
C LEU A 22 -18.46 -4.49 8.73
N SER A 23 -17.24 -4.98 8.96
CA SER A 23 -16.41 -4.52 10.09
C SER A 23 -16.03 -3.04 9.94
N PHE A 24 -15.46 -2.67 8.81
CA PHE A 24 -14.99 -1.31 8.60
C PHE A 24 -16.14 -0.33 8.38
N GLY A 25 -17.16 -0.70 7.60
CA GLY A 25 -18.33 0.14 7.36
C GLY A 25 -19.12 0.42 8.64
N THR A 26 -19.31 -0.59 9.51
CA THR A 26 -19.94 -0.42 10.82
C THR A 26 -19.09 0.48 11.72
N PHE A 27 -17.76 0.30 11.72
CA PHE A 27 -16.86 1.14 12.51
C PHE A 27 -16.90 2.61 12.05
N MET A 28 -17.00 2.85 10.75
CA MET A 28 -17.12 4.19 10.16
C MET A 28 -18.51 4.79 10.28
N GLY A 29 -19.50 4.04 10.76
CA GLY A 29 -20.88 4.50 10.94
C GLY A 29 -21.63 4.72 9.64
N LEU A 30 -21.33 3.93 8.59
CA LEU A 30 -22.07 4.02 7.34
C LEU A 30 -23.49 3.47 7.48
N ASP A 31 -24.46 4.11 6.83
CA ASP A 31 -25.84 3.63 6.77
C ASP A 31 -25.93 2.23 6.12
N ASP A 32 -25.15 2.01 5.07
CA ASP A 32 -24.91 0.69 4.49
C ASP A 32 -23.44 0.29 4.66
N PRO A 33 -23.10 -0.52 5.68
CA PRO A 33 -21.73 -0.97 5.91
C PRO A 33 -21.12 -1.75 4.74
N MET A 34 -21.94 -2.44 3.93
CA MET A 34 -21.46 -3.20 2.77
C MET A 34 -20.95 -2.31 1.66
N SER A 35 -21.31 -1.03 1.63
CA SER A 35 -20.80 -0.05 0.67
C SER A 35 -19.34 0.37 0.91
N PHE A 36 -18.77 0.00 2.07
CA PHE A 36 -17.37 0.32 2.39
C PHE A 36 -16.42 -0.28 1.36
N PHE A 37 -15.45 0.51 0.89
CA PHE A 37 -14.51 0.18 -0.18
C PHE A 37 -15.11 0.10 -1.60
N GLY A 38 -16.41 0.33 -1.80
CA GLY A 38 -17.03 0.27 -3.13
C GLY A 38 -16.79 -1.08 -3.81
N ASP A 39 -16.13 -1.08 -4.97
CA ASP A 39 -15.74 -2.29 -5.71
C ASP A 39 -14.24 -2.66 -5.59
N SER A 40 -13.53 -2.08 -4.60
CA SER A 40 -12.17 -2.48 -4.27
C SER A 40 -12.14 -3.86 -3.60
N ASP A 41 -11.04 -4.61 -3.79
CA ASP A 41 -10.81 -5.91 -3.17
C ASP A 41 -9.41 -5.99 -2.54
N PHE A 42 -9.37 -6.03 -1.21
CA PHE A 42 -8.14 -6.20 -0.44
C PHE A 42 -7.88 -7.66 -0.07
N VAL A 43 -8.91 -8.49 -0.09
CA VAL A 43 -8.84 -9.89 0.36
C VAL A 43 -8.20 -10.77 -0.69
N ARG A 44 -8.78 -10.79 -1.92
CA ARG A 44 -8.29 -11.66 -3.00
C ARG A 44 -6.89 -11.29 -3.46
N SER A 45 -6.62 -10.00 -3.64
CA SER A 45 -5.32 -9.54 -4.11
C SER A 45 -4.20 -9.96 -3.14
N ARG A 46 -4.41 -9.82 -1.83
CA ARG A 46 -3.43 -10.21 -0.81
C ARG A 46 -3.31 -11.70 -0.63
N TYR A 47 -4.44 -12.43 -0.63
CA TYR A 47 -4.44 -13.89 -0.60
C TYR A 47 -3.67 -14.48 -1.78
N THR A 48 -3.97 -14.05 -3.00
CA THR A 48 -3.31 -14.55 -4.21
C THR A 48 -1.82 -14.24 -4.23
N THR A 49 -1.40 -13.10 -3.66
CA THR A 49 0.02 -12.74 -3.54
C THR A 49 0.78 -13.66 -2.59
N ASP A 50 0.19 -14.02 -1.44
CA ASP A 50 0.80 -14.94 -0.47
C ASP A 50 -0.25 -15.64 0.41
N PRO A 51 -0.80 -16.80 -0.01
CA PRO A 51 -1.78 -17.53 0.80
C PRO A 51 -1.27 -17.95 2.19
N ASN A 52 0.06 -18.15 2.34
CA ASN A 52 0.66 -18.49 3.63
C ASN A 52 0.70 -17.31 4.61
N SER A 53 0.42 -16.11 4.14
CA SER A 53 0.39 -14.87 4.92
C SER A 53 -1.03 -14.37 5.19
N ALA A 54 -2.05 -15.19 4.88
CA ALA A 54 -3.47 -14.90 5.10
C ALA A 54 -4.04 -15.82 6.20
N PHE A 55 -4.66 -15.22 7.21
CA PHE A 55 -5.16 -15.92 8.40
C PHE A 55 -6.65 -15.73 8.58
N ALA A 56 -7.32 -16.77 9.04
CA ALA A 56 -8.74 -16.84 9.33
C ALA A 56 -8.97 -17.22 10.80
N ILE A 57 -10.05 -16.71 11.38
CA ILE A 57 -10.55 -17.15 12.67
C ILE A 57 -11.99 -17.63 12.52
N GLU A 58 -12.25 -18.81 13.06
CA GLU A 58 -13.56 -19.44 13.12
C GLU A 58 -14.08 -19.50 14.56
N ILE A 59 -15.37 -19.38 14.71
CA ILE A 59 -16.08 -19.66 15.96
C ILE A 59 -17.21 -20.65 15.67
N ASP A 60 -17.14 -21.80 16.36
CA ASP A 60 -18.12 -22.88 16.18
C ASP A 60 -18.31 -23.28 14.70
N GLY A 61 -17.19 -23.28 13.94
CA GLY A 61 -17.13 -23.65 12.51
C GLY A 61 -17.45 -22.55 11.51
N ASN A 62 -17.82 -21.35 11.95
CA ASN A 62 -18.13 -20.22 11.05
C ASN A 62 -16.96 -19.24 11.01
N LEU A 63 -16.60 -18.76 9.81
CA LEU A 63 -15.63 -17.69 9.64
C LEU A 63 -16.14 -16.39 10.31
N VAL A 64 -15.32 -15.77 11.14
CA VAL A 64 -15.69 -14.54 11.86
C VAL A 64 -14.64 -13.43 11.72
N GLY A 65 -13.54 -13.67 11.04
CA GLY A 65 -12.54 -12.64 10.80
C GLY A 65 -11.32 -13.12 10.02
N SER A 66 -10.55 -12.17 9.55
CA SER A 66 -9.31 -12.41 8.79
C SER A 66 -8.24 -11.36 9.09
N ASN A 67 -6.99 -11.69 8.76
CA ASN A 67 -5.85 -10.77 8.81
C ASN A 67 -4.77 -11.21 7.82
N PHE A 68 -3.98 -10.28 7.30
CA PHE A 68 -3.01 -10.53 6.24
C PHE A 68 -1.65 -9.93 6.62
N VAL A 69 -0.56 -10.57 6.20
CA VAL A 69 0.79 -10.02 6.27
C VAL A 69 1.26 -9.70 4.87
N THR A 70 1.75 -8.49 4.67
CA THR A 70 2.45 -8.06 3.45
C THR A 70 3.95 -8.10 3.72
N ASP A 71 4.68 -8.72 2.80
CA ASP A 71 6.12 -8.95 2.86
C ASP A 71 6.81 -8.14 1.76
N TRP A 72 7.65 -7.18 2.18
CA TRP A 72 8.53 -6.39 1.33
C TRP A 72 10.00 -6.62 1.73
N GLY A 73 10.42 -7.87 1.82
CA GLY A 73 11.78 -8.27 2.22
C GLY A 73 12.03 -8.05 3.72
N SER A 74 12.93 -7.14 4.09
CA SER A 74 13.19 -6.83 5.50
C SER A 74 12.09 -6.01 6.18
N VAL A 75 11.15 -5.49 5.40
CA VAL A 75 10.00 -4.69 5.84
C VAL A 75 8.72 -5.49 5.68
N GLY A 76 7.87 -5.46 6.68
CA GLY A 76 6.56 -6.11 6.60
C GLY A 76 5.51 -5.36 7.41
N PHE A 77 4.28 -5.46 6.98
CA PHE A 77 3.15 -4.90 7.71
C PHE A 77 1.96 -5.83 7.64
N PHE A 78 0.99 -5.62 8.50
CA PHE A 78 -0.20 -6.46 8.51
C PHE A 78 -1.49 -5.65 8.55
N GLY A 79 -2.51 -6.24 8.00
CA GLY A 79 -3.86 -5.74 7.84
C GLY A 79 -4.40 -6.10 6.44
N PRO A 80 -5.67 -5.78 6.20
CA PRO A 80 -6.65 -5.36 7.17
C PRO A 80 -7.01 -6.47 8.16
N LEU A 81 -7.00 -6.15 9.45
CA LEU A 81 -7.55 -7.03 10.47
C LEU A 81 -9.04 -6.76 10.62
N SER A 82 -9.85 -7.74 10.30
CA SER A 82 -11.31 -7.64 10.38
C SER A 82 -11.90 -8.70 11.32
N ILE A 83 -12.88 -8.29 12.12
CA ILE A 83 -13.71 -9.18 12.94
C ILE A 83 -15.16 -8.80 12.74
N HIS A 84 -16.00 -9.76 12.45
CA HIS A 84 -17.44 -9.55 12.28
C HIS A 84 -18.03 -8.81 13.50
N PRO A 85 -18.85 -7.75 13.31
CA PRO A 85 -19.30 -6.87 14.39
C PRO A 85 -19.96 -7.57 15.59
N THR A 86 -20.70 -8.66 15.37
CA THR A 86 -21.33 -9.45 16.44
C THR A 86 -20.34 -10.08 17.44
N TYR A 87 -19.05 -10.15 17.05
CA TYR A 87 -17.97 -10.70 17.90
C TYR A 87 -17.04 -9.63 18.47
N TRP A 88 -17.36 -8.35 18.28
CA TRP A 88 -16.59 -7.27 18.88
C TRP A 88 -16.65 -7.28 20.42
N ASN A 89 -15.63 -6.72 21.04
CA ASN A 89 -15.47 -6.64 22.51
C ASN A 89 -15.37 -7.97 23.25
N LYS A 90 -15.23 -9.09 22.51
CA LYS A 90 -15.06 -10.46 23.07
C LYS A 90 -13.58 -10.91 23.06
N GLY A 91 -12.65 -10.02 22.75
CA GLY A 91 -11.22 -10.34 22.72
C GLY A 91 -10.76 -11.23 21.55
N ILE A 92 -11.57 -11.35 20.49
CA ILE A 92 -11.30 -12.24 19.35
C ILE A 92 -10.11 -11.79 18.52
N ALA A 93 -9.96 -10.48 18.27
CA ALA A 93 -8.89 -9.93 17.43
C ALA A 93 -7.48 -10.36 17.84
N LYS A 94 -7.23 -10.57 19.15
CA LYS A 94 -5.93 -11.02 19.65
C LYS A 94 -5.46 -12.34 19.03
N HIS A 95 -6.41 -13.24 18.73
CA HIS A 95 -6.09 -14.56 18.15
C HIS A 95 -5.62 -14.46 16.70
N LEU A 96 -5.97 -13.38 15.96
CA LEU A 96 -5.45 -13.12 14.61
C LEU A 96 -4.13 -12.33 14.62
N ILE A 97 -3.74 -11.72 15.74
CA ILE A 97 -2.45 -11.03 15.84
C ILE A 97 -1.32 -12.04 16.09
N ILE A 98 -1.56 -13.11 16.86
CA ILE A 98 -0.55 -14.10 17.19
C ILE A 98 0.08 -14.75 15.93
N PRO A 99 -0.68 -15.36 15.00
CA PRO A 99 -0.10 -15.97 13.81
C PRO A 99 0.56 -14.95 12.87
N VAL A 100 0.12 -13.70 12.89
CA VAL A 100 0.79 -12.60 12.18
C VAL A 100 2.18 -12.36 12.73
N LEU A 101 2.34 -12.31 14.07
CA LEU A 101 3.65 -12.13 14.71
C LEU A 101 4.59 -13.31 14.41
N GLU A 102 4.07 -14.54 14.45
CA GLU A 102 4.80 -15.74 14.08
C GLU A 102 5.23 -15.72 12.61
N ARG A 103 4.34 -15.25 11.72
CA ARG A 103 4.65 -15.11 10.29
C ARG A 103 5.72 -14.05 10.05
N LEU A 104 5.61 -12.88 10.66
CA LEU A 104 6.63 -11.82 10.58
C LEU A 104 8.00 -12.32 11.08
N ALA A 105 8.04 -13.11 12.17
CA ALA A 105 9.27 -13.71 12.66
C ALA A 105 9.84 -14.75 11.69
N LYS A 106 8.99 -15.62 11.13
CA LYS A 106 9.40 -16.64 10.13
C LYS A 106 9.94 -16.02 8.84
N LEU A 107 9.44 -14.84 8.44
CA LEU A 107 9.92 -14.06 7.30
C LEU A 107 11.15 -13.22 7.63
N GLU A 108 11.65 -13.27 8.87
CA GLU A 108 12.81 -12.50 9.35
C GLU A 108 12.64 -10.98 9.15
N ILE A 109 11.40 -10.49 9.27
CA ILE A 109 11.09 -9.07 9.11
C ILE A 109 11.82 -8.26 10.19
N GLN A 110 12.64 -7.32 9.76
CA GLN A 110 13.43 -6.45 10.66
C GLN A 110 12.67 -5.19 11.07
N TYR A 111 11.80 -4.71 10.19
CA TYR A 111 10.98 -3.53 10.40
C TYR A 111 9.51 -3.87 10.12
N ALA A 112 8.76 -4.09 11.20
CA ALA A 112 7.36 -4.46 11.13
C ALA A 112 6.44 -3.31 11.55
N GLY A 113 5.28 -3.21 10.92
CA GLY A 113 4.29 -2.19 11.25
C GLY A 113 2.86 -2.54 10.84
N LEU A 114 2.00 -1.58 11.03
CA LEU A 114 0.61 -1.59 10.62
C LEU A 114 0.10 -0.15 10.45
N PHE A 115 -1.04 0.00 9.80
CA PHE A 115 -1.79 1.25 9.75
C PHE A 115 -3.12 1.09 10.50
N THR A 116 -3.52 2.09 11.29
CA THR A 116 -4.80 2.06 12.01
C THR A 116 -5.42 3.44 12.17
N PHE A 117 -6.66 3.46 12.65
CA PHE A 117 -7.42 4.68 12.90
C PHE A 117 -6.84 5.47 14.08
N ALA A 118 -6.29 6.65 13.82
CA ALA A 118 -5.66 7.49 14.83
C ALA A 118 -6.64 7.96 15.92
N GLN A 119 -7.92 8.12 15.55
CA GLN A 119 -8.99 8.54 16.47
C GLN A 119 -9.56 7.39 17.31
N SER A 120 -9.05 6.16 17.18
CA SER A 120 -9.54 5.00 17.94
C SER A 120 -8.57 4.56 19.02
N PRO A 121 -8.70 5.03 20.28
CA PRO A 121 -7.86 4.59 21.38
C PRO A 121 -7.87 3.07 21.57
N LYS A 122 -9.02 2.43 21.29
CA LYS A 122 -9.18 0.97 21.37
C LYS A 122 -8.23 0.23 20.42
N HIS A 123 -8.13 0.67 19.17
CA HIS A 123 -7.26 0.03 18.19
C HIS A 123 -5.78 0.32 18.51
N VAL A 124 -5.43 1.55 18.82
CA VAL A 124 -4.07 1.91 19.23
C VAL A 124 -3.63 1.09 20.44
N TYR A 125 -4.48 1.00 21.48
CA TYR A 125 -4.16 0.23 22.69
C TYR A 125 -4.05 -1.28 22.41
N LEU A 126 -4.87 -1.83 21.50
CA LEU A 126 -4.76 -3.23 21.10
C LEU A 126 -3.37 -3.56 20.60
N TYR A 127 -2.84 -2.77 19.67
CA TYR A 127 -1.54 -3.04 19.04
C TYR A 127 -0.35 -2.72 19.96
N GLN A 128 -0.49 -1.75 20.89
CA GLN A 128 0.52 -1.48 21.91
C GLN A 128 0.82 -2.69 22.81
N LYS A 129 -0.17 -3.57 23.06
CA LYS A 129 0.03 -4.82 23.80
C LYS A 129 0.99 -5.81 23.11
N TYR A 130 1.24 -5.62 21.82
CA TYR A 130 2.13 -6.43 20.99
C TYR A 130 3.37 -5.66 20.54
N ASP A 131 3.71 -4.59 21.28
CA ASP A 131 4.91 -3.76 21.05
C ASP A 131 4.86 -2.98 19.73
N PHE A 132 3.66 -2.61 19.24
CA PHE A 132 3.52 -1.65 18.15
C PHE A 132 3.18 -0.27 18.71
N TRP A 133 3.99 0.73 18.36
CA TRP A 133 3.88 2.08 18.89
C TRP A 133 3.54 3.09 17.81
N PRO A 134 2.63 4.04 18.07
CA PRO A 134 2.24 5.04 17.07
C PRO A 134 3.43 5.95 16.73
N ARG A 135 3.65 6.12 15.42
CA ARG A 135 4.71 6.97 14.87
C ARG A 135 4.11 7.87 13.79
N PHE A 136 3.96 9.14 14.06
CA PHE A 136 3.39 10.15 13.18
C PHE A 136 2.04 9.77 12.55
N LEU A 137 1.26 10.76 12.20
CA LEU A 137 0.08 10.57 11.37
C LEU A 137 0.51 10.16 9.96
N THR A 138 -0.29 9.30 9.37
CA THR A 138 -0.18 8.92 7.96
C THR A 138 -1.42 9.42 7.25
N SER A 139 -1.22 10.29 6.27
CA SER A 139 -2.31 10.90 5.52
C SER A 139 -2.61 10.09 4.27
N ILE A 140 -3.86 9.68 4.11
CA ILE A 140 -4.40 9.21 2.84
C ILE A 140 -4.84 10.45 2.07
N MET A 141 -4.23 10.65 0.93
CA MET A 141 -4.39 11.86 0.13
C MET A 141 -4.93 11.53 -1.26
N THR A 142 -5.68 12.46 -1.82
CA THR A 142 -6.20 12.32 -3.19
C THR A 142 -5.91 13.55 -4.02
N LYS A 143 -5.80 13.32 -5.32
CA LYS A 143 -5.74 14.36 -6.33
C LYS A 143 -6.74 14.06 -7.44
N THR A 144 -7.61 15.04 -7.77
CA THR A 144 -8.40 15.00 -8.99
C THR A 144 -7.58 15.57 -10.14
N ILE A 145 -7.51 14.82 -11.23
CA ILE A 145 -6.84 15.24 -12.46
C ILE A 145 -7.88 15.97 -13.32
N THR A 146 -7.55 17.16 -13.80
CA THR A 146 -8.41 17.94 -14.68
C THR A 146 -7.68 18.26 -15.99
N GLU A 147 -8.42 18.34 -17.11
CA GLU A 147 -7.87 18.65 -18.44
C GLU A 147 -7.04 19.95 -18.48
N LYS A 148 -7.40 20.94 -17.64
CA LYS A 148 -6.61 22.19 -17.52
C LYS A 148 -5.17 21.95 -17.00
N ASN A 149 -4.93 20.86 -16.30
CA ASN A 149 -3.58 20.51 -15.87
C ASN A 149 -2.76 19.91 -17.01
N ASP A 150 -3.41 19.35 -18.04
CA ASP A 150 -2.75 18.75 -19.20
C ASP A 150 -2.08 19.80 -20.10
N GLU A 151 -2.71 20.95 -20.35
CA GLU A 151 -2.12 22.01 -21.18
C GLU A 151 -0.81 22.52 -20.58
N LYS A 152 -0.80 22.80 -19.29
CA LYS A 152 0.40 23.25 -18.57
C LYS A 152 1.50 22.18 -18.51
N ARG A 153 1.10 20.90 -18.50
CA ARG A 153 1.98 19.74 -18.48
C ARG A 153 2.57 19.47 -19.87
N LEU A 154 1.76 19.58 -20.93
CA LEU A 154 2.22 19.49 -22.32
C LEU A 154 3.26 20.57 -22.65
N GLU A 155 3.08 21.79 -22.15
CA GLU A 155 4.07 22.87 -22.29
C GLU A 155 5.39 22.55 -21.54
N LEU A 156 5.32 21.89 -20.39
CA LEU A 156 6.50 21.48 -19.61
C LEU A 156 7.19 20.27 -20.23
N SER A 157 6.44 19.33 -20.80
CA SER A 157 6.99 18.12 -21.46
C SER A 157 7.66 18.43 -22.80
N GLN A 158 7.24 19.48 -23.50
CA GLN A 158 7.87 19.92 -24.75
C GLN A 158 9.23 20.59 -24.54
N LYS A 159 9.56 21.01 -23.30
CA LYS A 159 10.82 21.70 -22.95
C LYS A 159 11.93 20.77 -22.45
N HIS A 160 11.62 19.51 -22.19
CA HIS A 160 12.60 18.52 -21.70
C HIS A 160 12.66 17.33 -22.65
N GLU A 161 13.86 16.77 -22.82
CA GLU A 161 14.10 15.48 -23.50
C GLU A 161 13.08 14.46 -23.00
N LYS A 162 12.54 13.60 -23.91
CA LYS A 162 11.51 12.61 -23.56
C LYS A 162 11.89 11.90 -22.28
N PRO A 163 11.07 11.94 -21.22
CA PRO A 163 11.37 11.24 -20.01
C PRO A 163 11.48 9.74 -20.34
N HIS A 164 12.54 9.08 -19.87
CA HIS A 164 12.72 7.63 -19.99
C HIS A 164 11.92 6.95 -18.86
N ASP A 165 10.58 7.08 -18.94
CA ASP A 165 9.66 6.39 -18.04
C ASP A 165 9.10 5.19 -18.79
N VAL A 166 9.18 4.02 -18.18
CA VAL A 166 8.74 2.75 -18.78
C VAL A 166 7.78 2.07 -17.81
N ARG A 167 6.77 1.42 -18.36
CA ARG A 167 5.87 0.57 -17.57
C ARG A 167 6.40 -0.85 -17.51
N PHE A 168 6.28 -1.51 -16.37
CA PHE A 168 6.76 -2.87 -16.19
C PHE A 168 6.05 -3.85 -17.15
N THR A 169 4.77 -3.60 -17.46
CA THR A 169 4.03 -4.38 -18.46
C THR A 169 4.57 -4.24 -19.89
N GLU A 170 5.28 -3.16 -20.21
CA GLU A 170 5.90 -2.91 -21.52
C GLU A 170 7.28 -3.55 -21.65
N ILE A 171 7.85 -4.02 -20.53
CA ILE A 171 9.17 -4.69 -20.51
C ILE A 171 9.06 -6.08 -21.12
N ARG A 172 9.99 -6.41 -22.01
CA ARG A 172 10.08 -7.74 -22.59
C ARG A 172 10.35 -8.78 -21.49
N ASN A 173 9.72 -9.95 -21.59
CA ASN A 173 9.80 -10.99 -20.57
C ASN A 173 11.22 -11.48 -20.28
N ASP A 174 12.10 -11.50 -21.30
CA ASP A 174 13.49 -11.96 -21.19
C ASP A 174 14.38 -11.03 -20.35
N VAL A 175 13.97 -9.78 -20.12
CA VAL A 175 14.70 -8.80 -19.30
C VAL A 175 13.99 -8.40 -18.01
N LYS A 176 12.77 -8.87 -17.77
CA LYS A 176 12.00 -8.53 -16.55
C LYS A 176 12.76 -8.85 -15.26
N SER A 177 13.51 -9.96 -15.22
CA SER A 177 14.28 -10.32 -14.00
C SER A 177 15.39 -9.30 -13.70
N LEU A 178 16.09 -8.79 -14.73
CA LEU A 178 17.10 -7.76 -14.54
C LEU A 178 16.51 -6.46 -14.03
N VAL A 179 15.34 -6.07 -14.56
CA VAL A 179 14.62 -4.88 -14.09
C VAL A 179 14.14 -5.04 -12.64
N LEU A 180 13.71 -6.23 -12.24
CA LEU A 180 13.37 -6.53 -10.84
C LEU A 180 14.58 -6.39 -9.91
N ASP A 181 15.78 -6.84 -10.36
CA ASP A 181 17.00 -6.69 -9.60
C ASP A 181 17.40 -5.20 -9.46
N ASP A 182 17.20 -4.39 -10.49
CA ASP A 182 17.39 -2.94 -10.42
C ASP A 182 16.40 -2.29 -9.43
N CYS A 183 15.13 -2.72 -9.42
CA CYS A 183 14.13 -2.26 -8.44
C CYS A 183 14.56 -2.61 -7.01
N LYS A 184 14.99 -3.84 -6.77
CA LYS A 184 15.52 -4.29 -5.47
C LYS A 184 16.76 -3.49 -5.07
N TYR A 185 17.69 -3.26 -5.99
CA TYR A 185 18.88 -2.45 -5.74
C TYR A 185 18.50 -1.03 -5.28
N LEU A 186 17.53 -0.39 -5.98
CA LEU A 186 17.04 0.95 -5.63
C LEU A 186 16.44 0.97 -4.22
N THR A 187 15.53 0.04 -3.92
CA THR A 187 14.80 0.03 -2.64
C THR A 187 15.71 -0.36 -1.47
N ASN A 188 16.63 -1.31 -1.68
CA ASN A 188 17.68 -1.66 -0.71
C ASN A 188 18.61 -0.47 -0.39
N GLY A 189 18.86 0.42 -1.35
CA GLY A 189 19.61 1.66 -1.14
C GLY A 189 18.88 2.69 -0.27
N ILE A 190 17.55 2.56 -0.09
CA ILE A 190 16.74 3.42 0.78
C ILE A 190 16.67 2.82 2.19
N PHE A 191 16.41 1.53 2.28
CA PHE A 191 16.39 0.80 3.54
C PHE A 191 16.92 -0.62 3.33
N PRO A 192 17.92 -1.06 4.12
CA PRO A 192 18.57 -2.35 3.92
C PRO A 192 17.57 -3.51 3.91
N GLY A 193 17.55 -4.27 2.81
CA GLY A 193 16.67 -5.41 2.61
C GLY A 193 15.23 -5.08 2.19
N LEU A 194 14.87 -3.81 2.00
CA LEU A 194 13.57 -3.45 1.40
C LEU A 194 13.51 -3.96 -0.04
N ASP A 195 12.55 -4.83 -0.32
CA ASP A 195 12.42 -5.54 -1.59
C ASP A 195 10.95 -5.59 -2.04
N LEU A 196 10.65 -4.95 -3.15
CA LEU A 196 9.31 -4.86 -3.72
C LEU A 196 9.09 -5.82 -4.91
N GLN A 197 10.03 -6.71 -5.22
CA GLN A 197 9.91 -7.62 -6.37
C GLN A 197 8.62 -8.44 -6.32
N LYS A 198 8.27 -8.97 -5.14
CA LYS A 198 7.03 -9.74 -4.92
C LYS A 198 5.77 -8.92 -5.23
N GLU A 199 5.75 -7.66 -4.81
CA GLU A 199 4.63 -6.74 -5.06
C GLU A 199 4.52 -6.39 -6.55
N ILE A 200 5.64 -6.08 -7.22
CA ILE A 200 5.68 -5.78 -8.65
C ILE A 200 5.17 -6.99 -9.46
N LEU A 201 5.64 -8.20 -9.12
CA LEU A 201 5.18 -9.44 -9.77
C LEU A 201 3.70 -9.73 -9.51
N ALA A 202 3.19 -9.45 -8.31
CA ALA A 202 1.79 -9.60 -7.98
C ALA A 202 0.91 -8.68 -8.84
N VAL A 203 1.31 -7.42 -8.98
CA VAL A 203 0.60 -6.44 -9.83
C VAL A 203 0.57 -6.87 -11.29
N ASP A 204 1.70 -7.33 -11.84
CA ASP A 204 1.81 -7.78 -13.23
C ASP A 204 0.98 -9.07 -13.47
N SER A 205 1.17 -10.10 -12.64
CA SER A 205 0.54 -11.42 -12.84
C SER A 205 -0.96 -11.43 -12.58
N GLN A 206 -1.42 -10.69 -11.58
CA GLN A 206 -2.84 -10.58 -11.23
C GLN A 206 -3.55 -9.46 -12.01
N LYS A 207 -2.82 -8.66 -12.82
CA LYS A 207 -3.36 -7.51 -13.58
C LYS A 207 -4.03 -6.47 -12.67
N LEU A 208 -3.42 -6.21 -11.51
CA LEU A 208 -3.96 -5.26 -10.54
C LEU A 208 -3.71 -3.79 -10.93
N GLY A 209 -2.83 -3.55 -11.89
CA GLY A 209 -2.41 -2.23 -12.31
C GLY A 209 -1.11 -2.26 -13.12
N ASP A 210 -0.18 -1.37 -12.80
CA ASP A 210 1.15 -1.34 -13.43
C ASP A 210 2.20 -0.76 -12.50
N THR A 211 3.49 -0.97 -12.82
CA THR A 211 4.60 -0.36 -12.13
C THR A 211 5.34 0.59 -13.07
N ILE A 212 5.48 1.84 -12.67
CA ILE A 212 6.26 2.85 -13.39
C ILE A 212 7.71 2.75 -12.94
N LEU A 213 8.60 2.72 -13.91
CA LEU A 213 10.05 2.67 -13.78
C LEU A 213 10.61 3.99 -14.29
N LEU A 214 11.23 4.76 -13.40
CA LEU A 214 11.79 6.06 -13.70
C LEU A 214 13.30 5.94 -13.87
N TYR A 215 13.79 6.11 -15.09
CA TYR A 215 15.22 6.11 -15.37
C TYR A 215 15.81 7.53 -15.37
N ASP A 216 17.12 7.62 -15.21
CA ASP A 216 17.88 8.85 -15.40
C ASP A 216 17.84 9.32 -16.88
N PRO A 217 18.25 10.54 -17.20
CA PRO A 217 18.22 11.04 -18.58
C PRO A 217 19.06 10.21 -19.58
N SER A 218 20.04 9.46 -19.11
CA SER A 218 20.83 8.54 -19.97
C SER A 218 20.11 7.23 -20.27
N GLY A 219 19.02 6.92 -19.54
CA GLY A 219 18.29 5.65 -19.63
C GLY A 219 18.99 4.45 -18.99
N ASN A 220 20.10 4.66 -18.28
CA ASN A 220 20.95 3.58 -17.79
C ASN A 220 20.73 3.24 -16.31
N LYS A 221 20.21 4.19 -15.52
CA LYS A 221 20.07 4.01 -14.07
C LYS A 221 18.62 4.23 -13.64
N LEU A 222 18.06 3.23 -12.98
CA LEU A 222 16.76 3.36 -12.33
C LEU A 222 16.89 4.34 -11.14
N THR A 223 16.05 5.38 -11.13
CA THR A 223 16.05 6.44 -10.12
C THR A 223 14.78 6.48 -9.29
N GLY A 224 13.73 5.79 -9.72
CA GLY A 224 12.47 5.71 -8.99
C GLY A 224 11.56 4.61 -9.50
N ILE A 225 10.64 4.17 -8.64
CA ILE A 225 9.59 3.21 -8.96
C ILE A 225 8.26 3.69 -8.37
N ALA A 226 7.13 3.39 -9.03
CA ALA A 226 5.80 3.56 -8.48
C ALA A 226 4.92 2.36 -8.84
N ILE A 227 4.46 1.64 -7.84
CA ILE A 227 3.57 0.48 -7.95
C ILE A 227 2.15 0.98 -7.77
N CYS A 228 1.34 0.88 -8.83
CA CYS A 228 -0.01 1.42 -8.89
C CYS A 228 -1.04 0.32 -9.09
N HIS A 229 -2.14 0.40 -8.34
CA HIS A 229 -3.34 -0.39 -8.57
C HIS A 229 -4.39 0.48 -9.25
N TYR A 230 -5.19 -0.10 -10.14
CA TYR A 230 -6.35 0.54 -10.75
C TYR A 230 -7.33 -0.48 -11.32
N GLY A 231 -8.60 -0.10 -11.31
CA GLY A 231 -9.69 -0.93 -11.84
C GLY A 231 -10.42 -1.74 -10.78
N LYS A 232 -11.60 -2.21 -11.16
CA LYS A 232 -12.50 -3.00 -10.30
C LYS A 232 -11.79 -4.27 -9.79
N GLY A 233 -12.02 -4.62 -8.53
CA GLY A 233 -11.47 -5.82 -7.90
C GLY A 233 -9.98 -5.70 -7.52
N THR A 234 -9.41 -4.49 -7.58
CA THR A 234 -8.08 -4.18 -7.05
C THR A 234 -8.19 -3.38 -5.74
N GLU A 235 -7.10 -3.15 -5.03
CA GLU A 235 -7.13 -2.29 -3.83
C GLU A 235 -7.54 -0.82 -4.14
N ALA A 236 -7.52 -0.41 -5.41
CA ALA A 236 -7.94 0.92 -5.85
C ALA A 236 -9.46 1.04 -6.07
N GLY A 237 -10.08 0.00 -6.62
CA GLY A 237 -11.44 0.06 -7.17
C GLY A 237 -11.53 0.82 -8.49
N SER A 238 -12.75 0.96 -9.02
CA SER A 238 -13.00 1.70 -10.26
C SER A 238 -12.73 3.19 -10.11
N ASN A 239 -12.32 3.83 -11.22
CA ASN A 239 -12.11 5.28 -11.34
C ASN A 239 -11.02 5.89 -10.44
N VAL A 240 -10.18 5.06 -9.82
CA VAL A 240 -9.08 5.49 -8.96
C VAL A 240 -7.79 4.81 -9.40
N CYS A 241 -6.68 5.57 -9.43
CA CYS A 241 -5.33 5.03 -9.46
C CYS A 241 -4.74 5.18 -8.05
N TYR A 242 -4.48 4.06 -7.39
CA TYR A 242 -3.88 4.02 -6.07
C TYR A 242 -2.39 3.74 -6.18
N ILE A 243 -1.56 4.67 -5.72
CA ILE A 243 -0.13 4.46 -5.56
C ILE A 243 0.08 3.68 -4.24
N LYS A 244 0.24 2.37 -4.36
CA LYS A 244 0.44 1.48 -3.20
C LYS A 244 1.81 1.65 -2.58
N PHE A 245 2.83 1.80 -3.45
CA PHE A 245 4.19 2.11 -3.06
C PHE A 245 4.85 2.95 -4.14
N ALA A 246 5.62 3.96 -3.74
CA ALA A 246 6.55 4.61 -4.64
C ALA A 246 7.79 5.08 -3.88
N ALA A 247 8.93 5.06 -4.57
CA ALA A 247 10.20 5.47 -3.98
C ALA A 247 11.13 6.10 -5.03
N ILE A 248 11.88 7.11 -4.57
CA ILE A 248 12.93 7.74 -5.36
C ILE A 248 14.28 7.53 -4.66
N SER A 249 15.30 7.19 -5.45
CA SER A 249 16.67 7.08 -4.95
C SER A 249 17.15 8.41 -4.32
N THR A 250 17.85 8.30 -3.19
CA THR A 250 18.36 9.48 -2.49
C THR A 250 19.55 10.09 -3.25
N ASN A 251 19.35 11.29 -3.81
CA ASN A 251 20.38 12.08 -4.49
C ASN A 251 19.94 13.56 -4.57
N ASN A 252 20.76 14.42 -5.17
CA ASN A 252 20.47 15.86 -5.28
C ASN A 252 19.23 16.18 -6.13
N ASN A 253 18.74 15.23 -6.94
CA ASN A 253 17.59 15.40 -7.82
C ASN A 253 16.32 14.71 -7.27
N SER A 254 16.32 14.20 -6.02
CA SER A 254 15.22 13.39 -5.48
C SER A 254 13.87 14.11 -5.54
N GLN A 255 13.83 15.41 -5.23
CA GLN A 255 12.57 16.17 -5.28
C GLN A 255 12.05 16.33 -6.72
N SER A 256 12.91 16.64 -7.68
CA SER A 256 12.49 16.77 -9.09
C SER A 256 12.09 15.41 -9.68
N ASN A 257 12.80 14.34 -9.37
CA ASN A 257 12.44 12.99 -9.76
C ASN A 257 11.12 12.53 -9.12
N PHE A 258 10.83 12.95 -7.88
CA PHE A 258 9.56 12.65 -7.22
C PHE A 258 8.39 13.32 -7.94
N VAL A 259 8.52 14.59 -8.32
CA VAL A 259 7.49 15.28 -9.11
C VAL A 259 7.34 14.65 -10.50
N ARG A 260 8.44 14.29 -11.15
CA ARG A 260 8.43 13.60 -12.45
C ARG A 260 7.69 12.26 -12.35
N MET A 261 7.93 11.47 -11.30
CA MET A 261 7.21 10.22 -11.05
C MET A 261 5.70 10.45 -10.89
N LEU A 262 5.30 11.48 -10.13
CA LEU A 262 3.88 11.82 -9.99
C LEU A 262 3.25 12.22 -11.34
N ASN A 263 4.00 12.92 -12.22
CA ASN A 263 3.55 13.22 -13.58
C ASN A 263 3.34 11.94 -14.41
N SER A 264 4.24 10.96 -14.28
CA SER A 264 4.13 9.68 -15.02
C SER A 264 2.94 8.86 -14.54
N VAL A 265 2.67 8.84 -13.21
CA VAL A 265 1.46 8.21 -12.66
C VAL A 265 0.19 8.90 -13.16
N GLU A 266 0.17 10.24 -13.19
CA GLU A 266 -0.96 11.01 -13.67
C GLU A 266 -1.22 10.77 -15.18
N SER A 267 -0.15 10.67 -15.98
CA SER A 267 -0.25 10.31 -17.41
C SER A 267 -0.87 8.94 -17.60
N MET A 268 -0.35 7.95 -16.87
CA MET A 268 -0.87 6.59 -16.94
C MET A 268 -2.35 6.52 -16.52
N ALA A 269 -2.74 7.24 -15.47
CA ALA A 269 -4.13 7.28 -15.00
C ALA A 269 -5.05 7.86 -16.07
N LEU A 270 -4.68 8.98 -16.69
CA LEU A 270 -5.44 9.60 -17.77
C LEU A 270 -5.60 8.71 -18.99
N GLU A 271 -4.54 8.01 -19.42
CA GLU A 271 -4.62 7.04 -20.52
C GLU A 271 -5.59 5.88 -20.24
N LYS A 272 -5.82 5.58 -18.96
CA LYS A 272 -6.83 4.59 -18.52
C LYS A 272 -8.22 5.22 -18.29
N GLY A 273 -8.39 6.51 -18.59
CA GLY A 273 -9.64 7.24 -18.34
C GLY A 273 -9.92 7.52 -16.87
N ILE A 274 -8.89 7.47 -16.01
CA ILE A 274 -8.99 7.65 -14.56
C ILE A 274 -8.63 9.11 -14.23
N CYS A 275 -9.49 9.79 -13.51
CA CYS A 275 -9.30 11.18 -13.13
C CYS A 275 -9.07 11.42 -11.63
N LYS A 276 -8.87 10.35 -10.84
CA LYS A 276 -8.56 10.43 -9.41
C LYS A 276 -7.34 9.58 -9.07
N ILE A 277 -6.35 10.16 -8.38
CA ILE A 277 -5.20 9.45 -7.82
C ILE A 277 -5.33 9.48 -6.30
N THR A 278 -5.09 8.32 -5.67
CA THR A 278 -4.99 8.19 -4.21
C THR A 278 -3.61 7.70 -3.84
N ALA A 279 -3.05 8.25 -2.77
CA ALA A 279 -1.73 7.89 -2.27
C ALA A 279 -1.62 8.20 -0.78
N GLY A 280 -0.79 7.48 -0.05
CA GLY A 280 -0.57 7.74 1.37
C GLY A 280 0.86 8.17 1.68
N SER A 281 1.02 9.01 2.69
CA SER A 281 2.34 9.41 3.17
C SER A 281 2.37 9.56 4.68
N ASN A 282 3.34 8.91 5.33
CA ASN A 282 3.65 9.19 6.71
C ASN A 282 4.25 10.60 6.82
N MET A 283 3.71 11.43 7.72
CA MET A 283 4.08 12.86 7.81
C MET A 283 5.50 13.09 8.33
N GLU A 284 6.19 12.07 8.87
CA GLU A 284 7.61 12.14 9.19
C GLU A 284 8.46 12.31 7.92
N ARG A 285 7.98 11.84 6.77
CA ARG A 285 8.58 12.05 5.44
C ARG A 285 8.21 13.46 4.92
N HIS A 286 8.65 14.46 5.65
CA HIS A 286 8.21 15.86 5.48
C HIS A 286 8.33 16.38 4.05
N LEU A 287 9.48 16.12 3.38
CA LEU A 287 9.69 16.62 2.00
C LEU A 287 8.77 15.93 0.99
N ALA A 288 8.52 14.62 1.12
CA ALA A 288 7.58 13.91 0.26
C ALA A 288 6.14 14.42 0.48
N TYR A 289 5.70 14.51 1.74
CA TYR A 289 4.37 15.02 2.09
C TYR A 289 4.14 16.45 1.57
N LYS A 290 5.12 17.35 1.78
CA LYS A 290 5.08 18.73 1.26
C LYS A 290 5.04 18.77 -0.26
N ALA A 291 5.81 17.93 -0.94
CA ALA A 291 5.81 17.83 -2.40
C ALA A 291 4.45 17.36 -2.93
N MET A 292 3.80 16.39 -2.27
CA MET A 292 2.44 15.95 -2.63
C MET A 292 1.41 17.07 -2.48
N ILE A 293 1.44 17.84 -1.38
CA ILE A 293 0.57 19.01 -1.20
C ILE A 293 0.78 20.02 -2.33
N ASN A 294 2.03 20.38 -2.62
CA ASN A 294 2.37 21.33 -3.67
C ASN A 294 1.98 20.82 -5.07
N TYR A 295 1.96 19.49 -5.26
CA TYR A 295 1.52 18.86 -6.50
C TYR A 295 -0.02 18.82 -6.64
N GLY A 296 -0.75 19.18 -5.58
CA GLY A 296 -2.22 19.30 -5.58
C GLY A 296 -2.96 18.16 -4.89
N PHE A 297 -2.26 17.27 -4.21
CA PHE A 297 -2.92 16.29 -3.33
C PHE A 297 -3.54 16.97 -2.11
N LYS A 298 -4.71 16.47 -1.71
CA LYS A 298 -5.43 16.88 -0.50
C LYS A 298 -5.62 15.71 0.42
N SER A 299 -5.45 15.90 1.73
CA SER A 299 -5.74 14.88 2.74
C SER A 299 -7.25 14.61 2.81
N GLU A 300 -7.66 13.37 2.64
CA GLU A 300 -9.05 12.93 2.84
C GLU A 300 -9.23 12.22 4.18
N PHE A 301 -8.23 11.44 4.59
CA PHE A 301 -8.29 10.66 5.81
C PHE A 301 -6.92 10.60 6.49
N GLN A 302 -6.91 10.59 7.81
CA GLN A 302 -5.69 10.46 8.60
C GLN A 302 -5.79 9.26 9.54
N GLY A 303 -4.83 8.37 9.43
CA GLY A 303 -4.59 7.31 10.39
C GLY A 303 -3.22 7.48 11.04
N VAL A 304 -2.77 6.44 11.67
CA VAL A 304 -1.44 6.38 12.28
C VAL A 304 -0.76 5.07 11.90
N SER A 305 0.48 5.15 11.43
CA SER A 305 1.34 3.98 11.31
C SER A 305 1.89 3.63 12.68
N MET A 306 1.81 2.35 13.04
CA MET A 306 2.35 1.85 14.29
C MET A 306 3.50 0.90 14.01
N HIS A 307 4.63 1.11 14.68
CA HIS A 307 5.88 0.41 14.39
C HIS A 307 6.32 -0.45 15.56
N LYS A 308 6.69 -1.70 15.27
CA LYS A 308 7.18 -2.64 16.28
C LYS A 308 8.47 -2.14 16.90
N GLY A 309 8.55 -2.20 18.26
CA GLY A 309 9.70 -1.70 19.00
C GLY A 309 9.94 -0.21 18.83
N ASN A 310 8.95 0.57 18.41
CA ASN A 310 9.04 2.01 18.15
C ASN A 310 10.16 2.40 17.16
N LYS A 311 10.51 1.51 16.23
CA LYS A 311 11.57 1.78 15.24
C LYS A 311 11.13 2.86 14.24
N GLN A 312 12.06 3.70 13.82
CA GLN A 312 11.82 4.75 12.82
C GLN A 312 11.70 4.16 11.40
N GLY A 313 12.46 3.11 11.10
CA GLY A 313 12.54 2.54 9.76
C GLY A 313 13.10 3.54 8.74
N TYR A 314 12.51 3.60 7.56
CA TYR A 314 12.88 4.55 6.50
C TYR A 314 12.14 5.89 6.58
N ASN A 315 11.38 6.15 7.65
CA ASN A 315 10.66 7.41 7.80
C ASN A 315 11.61 8.49 8.32
N THR A 316 12.15 9.28 7.40
CA THR A 316 12.97 10.45 7.68
C THR A 316 12.49 11.65 6.89
N PRO A 317 12.77 12.89 7.33
CA PRO A 317 12.26 14.09 6.66
C PRO A 317 12.64 14.22 5.19
N SER A 318 13.77 13.64 4.76
CA SER A 318 14.30 13.72 3.39
C SER A 318 13.96 12.52 2.52
N THR A 319 13.28 11.51 3.04
CA THR A 319 12.90 10.31 2.28
C THR A 319 11.71 10.60 1.37
N PHE A 320 11.86 10.32 0.08
CA PHE A 320 10.80 10.43 -0.91
C PHE A 320 10.17 9.05 -1.17
N ILE A 321 9.28 8.64 -0.27
CA ILE A 321 8.48 7.42 -0.36
C ILE A 321 7.00 7.74 -0.20
N ILE A 322 6.18 7.09 -1.00
CA ILE A 322 4.72 6.99 -0.85
C ILE A 322 4.42 5.56 -0.42
N ASP A 323 3.82 5.40 0.72
CA ASP A 323 3.13 4.21 1.21
C ASP A 323 2.26 4.58 2.41
N ASP A 324 1.28 3.77 2.72
CA ASP A 324 0.39 4.00 3.87
C ASP A 324 0.09 2.73 4.69
N TRP A 325 0.50 1.56 4.23
CA TRP A 325 0.33 0.26 4.90
C TRP A 325 -1.13 -0.12 5.23
N ARG A 326 -2.12 0.44 4.52
CA ARG A 326 -3.53 0.09 4.69
C ARG A 326 -3.88 -1.26 4.07
#